data_220b2de6d9338efee5279e7bf1374138
#
_entry.id   220b2de6d9338efee5279e7bf1374138
#
_cell.length_a   1.000
_cell.length_b   1.000
_cell.length_c   1.000
_cell.angle_alpha   90.00
_cell.angle_beta   90.00
_cell.angle_gamma   90.00
#
_symmetry.space_group_name_H-M   'P 1'
#
loop_
_entity.id
_entity.type
_entity.pdbx_description
1 polymer ?
#
loop_
_entity_poly.entity_id
_entity_poly.type
_entity_poly.pdbx_seq_one_letter_code
_entity_poly.pdbx_strand_id
1 'polypeptide(L)'
;MRLPENFEKKMRDLLKEDFDDYIACYEEPRYYGLRVNTNKISVEEFKKICPFEIEPIPWIENGFYYDGEHVTPSKHPYYFAGLYYLQEPSAMTPANRLPVEPGDKVLDVCAAPGGKATELGAKLQGEGVLAANDISNSRAKGLLKNIEVFGIGNVLVLSEEPGKMESYFTEYFDKILIDAPCSGEGMFRKDKKMVSAWEEHGPDFFCNIQKSIILQAARMLKQGGMMLYSTCTFDPKENEQVIEHLLKTYPEFRILKIAPYEGFVQGMPEVTESRDPSLADTVRIFPHKMKGEGHYLALVQKGEPCDRVKGELTGGKGKKKLPEELEEFLNDVKKEIRTDLLDIHGERVYVMPAGLPNLKGLRFLRTGLLLGELKKKRFEPSQAFAMTLKKDDYEEIVDLPLEDDRVSRYLKGETLDVDDLVEMKAKGWYLVCVDGYPLGWGKLANGTLKNKYLPGWRLNS
;
A
#
# COMPACT_ATOMS: atom_id res chain seq x y z
N MET A 1 -10.99 -20.39 -21.61
CA MET A 1 -11.93 -19.24 -21.32
C MET A 1 -12.29 -18.57 -22.64
N ARG A 2 -13.58 -18.12 -22.86
CA ARG A 2 -13.92 -17.39 -24.10
C ARG A 2 -13.56 -15.91 -23.91
N LEU A 3 -12.71 -15.36 -24.76
CA LEU A 3 -12.32 -13.96 -24.82
C LEU A 3 -13.19 -13.21 -25.85
N PRO A 4 -13.37 -11.88 -25.73
CA PRO A 4 -14.07 -11.08 -26.73
C PRO A 4 -13.30 -11.07 -28.06
N GLU A 5 -14.00 -11.25 -29.19
CA GLU A 5 -13.37 -11.29 -30.52
C GLU A 5 -12.57 -10.01 -30.86
N ASN A 6 -13.08 -8.84 -30.45
CA ASN A 6 -12.38 -7.57 -30.64
C ASN A 6 -11.09 -7.48 -29.83
N PHE A 7 -11.07 -8.07 -28.63
CA PHE A 7 -9.87 -8.16 -27.81
C PHE A 7 -8.83 -9.09 -28.45
N GLU A 8 -9.22 -10.29 -28.87
CA GLU A 8 -8.31 -11.22 -29.54
C GLU A 8 -7.70 -10.62 -30.82
N LYS A 9 -8.53 -9.96 -31.64
CA LYS A 9 -8.05 -9.28 -32.85
C LYS A 9 -7.03 -8.19 -32.51
N LYS A 10 -7.32 -7.32 -31.52
CA LYS A 10 -6.39 -6.30 -31.06
C LYS A 10 -5.06 -6.91 -30.57
N MET A 11 -5.12 -7.95 -29.74
CA MET A 11 -3.92 -8.58 -29.22
C MET A 11 -3.11 -9.26 -30.31
N ARG A 12 -3.74 -9.84 -31.32
CA ARG A 12 -3.06 -10.40 -32.49
C ARG A 12 -2.31 -9.32 -33.26
N ASP A 13 -2.94 -8.16 -33.49
CA ASP A 13 -2.31 -7.03 -34.16
C ASP A 13 -1.12 -6.45 -33.34
N LEU A 14 -1.27 -6.43 -32.00
CA LEU A 14 -0.26 -5.89 -31.09
C LEU A 14 0.95 -6.83 -30.91
N LEU A 15 0.70 -8.12 -30.72
CA LEU A 15 1.74 -9.11 -30.36
C LEU A 15 2.34 -9.83 -31.55
N LYS A 16 1.63 -9.86 -32.69
CA LYS A 16 2.09 -10.51 -33.94
C LYS A 16 2.51 -11.96 -33.70
N GLU A 17 3.81 -12.27 -33.80
CA GLU A 17 4.36 -13.62 -33.66
C GLU A 17 4.22 -14.18 -32.23
N ASP A 18 4.18 -13.33 -31.20
CA ASP A 18 4.00 -13.74 -29.80
C ASP A 18 2.54 -14.02 -29.42
N PHE A 19 1.57 -13.81 -30.33
CA PHE A 19 0.14 -13.92 -30.00
C PHE A 19 -0.27 -15.31 -29.56
N ASP A 20 0.20 -16.36 -30.20
CA ASP A 20 -0.19 -17.74 -29.89
C ASP A 20 0.34 -18.18 -28.52
N ASP A 21 1.56 -17.78 -28.15
CA ASP A 21 2.14 -17.97 -26.81
C ASP A 21 1.34 -17.20 -25.75
N TYR A 22 0.91 -15.98 -26.07
CA TYR A 22 0.08 -15.18 -25.18
C TYR A 22 -1.27 -15.82 -24.90
N ILE A 23 -1.94 -16.32 -25.93
CA ILE A 23 -3.24 -17.00 -25.78
C ILE A 23 -3.11 -18.33 -25.01
N ALA A 24 -2.03 -19.06 -25.19
CA ALA A 24 -1.77 -20.29 -24.45
C ALA A 24 -1.77 -20.08 -22.93
N CYS A 25 -1.31 -18.92 -22.45
CA CYS A 25 -1.31 -18.58 -21.00
C CYS A 25 -2.69 -18.61 -20.35
N TYR A 26 -3.79 -18.47 -21.13
CA TYR A 26 -5.15 -18.52 -20.59
C TYR A 26 -5.59 -19.92 -20.15
N GLU A 27 -4.89 -20.95 -20.57
CA GLU A 27 -5.09 -22.35 -20.16
C GLU A 27 -4.17 -22.76 -19.00
N GLU A 28 -3.19 -21.91 -18.63
CA GLU A 28 -2.26 -22.17 -17.55
C GLU A 28 -2.83 -21.76 -16.18
N PRO A 29 -2.41 -22.42 -15.07
CA PRO A 29 -2.70 -21.98 -13.71
C PRO A 29 -2.19 -20.56 -13.45
N ARG A 30 -2.90 -19.83 -12.58
CA ARG A 30 -2.48 -18.50 -12.14
C ARG A 30 -1.33 -18.59 -11.16
N TYR A 31 -0.51 -17.55 -11.14
CA TYR A 31 0.54 -17.37 -10.13
C TYR A 31 0.01 -16.61 -8.91
N TYR A 32 0.36 -17.09 -7.73
CA TYR A 32 0.02 -16.45 -6.47
C TYR A 32 1.27 -15.81 -5.87
N GLY A 33 1.14 -14.59 -5.40
CA GLY A 33 2.25 -13.85 -4.83
C GLY A 33 1.96 -13.30 -3.45
N LEU A 34 3.00 -13.24 -2.63
CA LEU A 34 3.03 -12.49 -1.39
C LEU A 34 4.22 -11.53 -1.40
N ARG A 35 4.07 -10.41 -0.71
CA ARG A 35 5.11 -9.39 -0.56
C ARG A 35 5.37 -9.12 0.93
N VAL A 36 6.62 -9.30 1.35
CA VAL A 36 7.06 -9.09 2.73
C VAL A 36 6.93 -7.62 3.12
N ASN A 37 6.41 -7.35 4.32
CA ASN A 37 6.33 -6.02 4.90
C ASN A 37 7.67 -5.65 5.55
N THR A 38 8.52 -4.98 4.81
CA THR A 38 9.86 -4.58 5.27
C THR A 38 9.85 -3.51 6.38
N ASN A 39 8.68 -2.93 6.69
CA ASN A 39 8.50 -2.06 7.86
C ASN A 39 8.49 -2.84 9.19
N LYS A 40 8.18 -4.15 9.16
CA LYS A 40 8.05 -5.01 10.35
C LYS A 40 9.11 -6.08 10.47
N ILE A 41 9.54 -6.65 9.34
CA ILE A 41 10.45 -7.80 9.31
C ILE A 41 11.35 -7.69 8.07
N SER A 42 12.62 -8.08 8.22
CA SER A 42 13.51 -8.21 7.06
C SER A 42 13.12 -9.43 6.20
N VAL A 43 13.46 -9.38 4.91
CA VAL A 43 13.20 -10.49 4.00
C VAL A 43 13.89 -11.77 4.47
N GLU A 44 15.12 -11.66 4.97
CA GLU A 44 15.90 -12.81 5.43
C GLU A 44 15.33 -13.44 6.72
N GLU A 45 14.79 -12.64 7.63
CA GLU A 45 14.09 -13.15 8.81
C GLU A 45 12.77 -13.81 8.42
N PHE A 46 12.00 -13.17 7.52
CA PHE A 46 10.75 -13.75 7.05
C PHE A 46 10.93 -15.12 6.42
N LYS A 47 11.96 -15.32 5.58
CA LYS A 47 12.28 -16.62 4.97
C LYS A 47 12.50 -17.72 6.03
N LYS A 48 13.04 -17.38 7.20
CA LYS A 48 13.33 -18.37 8.27
C LYS A 48 12.07 -18.81 9.00
N ILE A 49 11.07 -17.93 9.11
CA ILE A 49 9.85 -18.19 9.89
C ILE A 49 8.63 -18.48 9.01
N CYS A 50 8.75 -18.36 7.69
CA CYS A 50 7.63 -18.59 6.77
C CYS A 50 7.12 -20.03 6.91
N PRO A 51 5.83 -20.24 7.21
CA PRO A 51 5.29 -21.56 7.52
C PRO A 51 4.96 -22.40 6.29
N PHE A 52 5.20 -21.90 5.09
CA PHE A 52 4.95 -22.58 3.81
C PHE A 52 6.06 -22.27 2.82
N GLU A 53 6.17 -23.10 1.80
CA GLU A 53 7.18 -22.95 0.76
C GLU A 53 6.94 -21.68 -0.06
N ILE A 54 8.01 -20.92 -0.30
CA ILE A 54 8.03 -19.70 -1.09
C ILE A 54 9.20 -19.70 -2.07
N GLU A 55 8.95 -19.20 -3.29
CA GLU A 55 9.95 -19.03 -4.34
C GLU A 55 10.12 -17.52 -4.62
N PRO A 56 11.34 -16.96 -4.67
CA PRO A 56 11.52 -15.54 -4.97
C PRO A 56 10.91 -15.12 -6.31
N ILE A 57 10.25 -13.94 -6.33
CA ILE A 57 9.90 -13.25 -7.57
C ILE A 57 11.16 -12.49 -8.02
N PRO A 58 11.82 -12.88 -9.15
CA PRO A 58 13.19 -12.43 -9.45
C PRO A 58 13.33 -10.90 -9.63
N TRP A 59 12.25 -10.20 -9.97
CA TRP A 59 12.26 -8.74 -10.20
C TRP A 59 11.67 -7.93 -9.03
N ILE A 60 11.29 -8.59 -7.92
CA ILE A 60 10.74 -7.96 -6.71
C ILE A 60 11.51 -8.45 -5.49
N GLU A 61 12.35 -7.61 -4.92
CA GLU A 61 13.29 -7.96 -3.85
C GLU A 61 12.64 -8.59 -2.61
N ASN A 62 11.42 -8.14 -2.27
CA ASN A 62 10.64 -8.62 -1.12
C ASN A 62 9.40 -9.43 -1.54
N GLY A 63 9.33 -9.86 -2.81
CA GLY A 63 8.22 -10.62 -3.39
C GLY A 63 8.52 -12.11 -3.51
N PHE A 64 7.50 -12.94 -3.26
CA PHE A 64 7.61 -14.39 -3.37
C PHE A 64 6.36 -14.97 -4.00
N TYR A 65 6.54 -16.04 -4.80
CA TYR A 65 5.47 -16.95 -5.18
C TYR A 65 5.17 -17.93 -4.05
N TYR A 66 3.93 -18.41 -3.99
CA TYR A 66 3.53 -19.49 -3.11
C TYR A 66 2.48 -20.38 -3.80
N ASP A 67 2.28 -21.60 -3.30
CA ASP A 67 1.26 -22.53 -3.82
C ASP A 67 -0.12 -22.15 -3.26
N GLY A 68 -0.87 -21.34 -4.02
CA GLY A 68 -2.21 -20.88 -3.64
C GLY A 68 -3.32 -21.93 -3.81
N GLU A 69 -3.02 -23.11 -4.34
CA GLU A 69 -3.97 -24.22 -4.42
C GLU A 69 -4.01 -25.04 -3.13
N HIS A 70 -2.86 -25.17 -2.45
CA HIS A 70 -2.71 -26.00 -1.26
C HIS A 70 -2.59 -25.21 0.05
N VAL A 71 -2.17 -23.94 0.01
CA VAL A 71 -2.04 -23.11 1.20
C VAL A 71 -2.95 -21.87 1.16
N THR A 72 -3.40 -21.43 2.33
CA THR A 72 -4.25 -20.25 2.49
C THR A 72 -3.58 -19.23 3.41
N PRO A 73 -2.58 -18.46 2.92
CA PRO A 73 -1.80 -17.54 3.75
C PRO A 73 -2.66 -16.46 4.44
N SER A 74 -3.81 -16.09 3.88
CA SER A 74 -4.73 -15.11 4.46
C SER A 74 -5.37 -15.52 5.79
N LYS A 75 -5.29 -16.81 6.16
CA LYS A 75 -5.76 -17.33 7.46
C LYS A 75 -4.66 -17.49 8.50
N HIS A 76 -3.40 -17.32 8.11
CA HIS A 76 -2.25 -17.52 8.99
C HIS A 76 -2.06 -16.31 9.95
N PRO A 77 -1.70 -16.52 11.24
CA PRO A 77 -1.50 -15.43 12.21
C PRO A 77 -0.55 -14.33 11.75
N TYR A 78 0.51 -14.63 11.02
CA TYR A 78 1.44 -13.65 10.47
C TYR A 78 0.81 -12.70 9.44
N TYR A 79 -0.25 -13.11 8.75
CA TYR A 79 -1.04 -12.20 7.90
C TYR A 79 -1.75 -11.14 8.75
N PHE A 80 -2.32 -11.54 9.89
CA PHE A 80 -2.97 -10.62 10.83
C PHE A 80 -1.96 -9.73 11.59
N ALA A 81 -0.74 -10.23 11.82
CA ALA A 81 0.37 -9.43 12.31
C ALA A 81 0.91 -8.44 11.25
N GLY A 82 0.47 -8.55 9.99
CA GLY A 82 0.85 -7.67 8.89
C GLY A 82 2.28 -7.90 8.39
N LEU A 83 2.81 -9.13 8.48
CA LEU A 83 4.17 -9.44 8.01
C LEU A 83 4.27 -9.53 6.49
N TYR A 84 3.17 -9.75 5.78
CA TYR A 84 3.12 -9.78 4.32
C TYR A 84 1.77 -9.36 3.78
N TYR A 85 1.75 -8.97 2.51
CA TYR A 85 0.58 -8.64 1.70
C TYR A 85 0.42 -9.69 0.58
N LEU A 86 -0.80 -10.13 0.32
CA LEU A 86 -1.09 -11.03 -0.81
C LEU A 86 -1.39 -10.20 -2.05
N GLN A 87 -0.55 -10.33 -3.06
CA GLN A 87 -0.64 -9.53 -4.28
C GLN A 87 -0.21 -10.34 -5.48
N GLU A 88 -0.84 -10.09 -6.62
CA GLU A 88 -0.44 -10.64 -7.90
C GLU A 88 0.99 -10.16 -8.26
N PRO A 89 1.88 -11.04 -8.76
CA PRO A 89 3.28 -10.73 -8.96
C PRO A 89 3.57 -9.49 -9.82
N SER A 90 2.91 -9.32 -10.98
CA SER A 90 3.13 -8.15 -11.84
C SER A 90 2.61 -6.86 -11.20
N ALA A 91 1.54 -6.93 -10.40
CA ALA A 91 0.97 -5.79 -9.67
C ALA A 91 1.88 -5.25 -8.53
N MET A 92 2.90 -6.01 -8.12
CA MET A 92 3.92 -5.52 -7.18
C MET A 92 4.89 -4.54 -7.84
N THR A 93 5.11 -4.65 -9.15
CA THR A 93 6.15 -3.93 -9.89
C THR A 93 6.04 -2.41 -9.81
N PRO A 94 4.86 -1.77 -9.94
CA PRO A 94 4.78 -0.31 -9.93
C PRO A 94 5.33 0.34 -8.65
N ALA A 95 4.88 -0.11 -7.48
CA ALA A 95 5.36 0.44 -6.21
C ALA A 95 6.82 0.06 -5.91
N ASN A 96 7.27 -1.11 -6.39
CA ASN A 96 8.67 -1.51 -6.28
C ASN A 96 9.59 -0.60 -7.11
N ARG A 97 9.19 -0.24 -8.35
CA ARG A 97 10.01 0.54 -9.29
C ARG A 97 9.96 2.05 -9.06
N LEU A 98 9.00 2.58 -8.29
CA LEU A 98 9.05 3.98 -7.88
C LEU A 98 10.13 4.14 -6.79
N PRO A 99 11.17 4.98 -7.02
CA PRO A 99 12.30 5.12 -6.10
C PRO A 99 11.94 6.04 -4.92
N VAL A 100 11.15 5.51 -3.98
CA VAL A 100 10.77 6.18 -2.72
C VAL A 100 11.88 6.00 -1.72
N GLU A 101 12.23 7.09 -1.01
CA GLU A 101 13.21 7.12 0.06
C GLU A 101 12.60 7.65 1.37
N PRO A 102 13.15 7.30 2.54
CA PRO A 102 12.75 7.89 3.79
C PRO A 102 12.76 9.43 3.74
N GLY A 103 11.70 10.05 4.25
CA GLY A 103 11.52 11.50 4.22
C GLY A 103 10.78 12.05 2.99
N ASP A 104 10.52 11.24 1.97
CA ASP A 104 9.71 11.67 0.81
C ASP A 104 8.26 11.97 1.20
N LYS A 105 7.67 12.90 0.47
CA LYS A 105 6.24 13.13 0.42
C LYS A 105 5.68 12.37 -0.79
N VAL A 106 4.93 11.31 -0.51
CA VAL A 106 4.46 10.35 -1.52
C VAL A 106 2.94 10.42 -1.65
N LEU A 107 2.44 10.41 -2.89
CA LEU A 107 1.01 10.27 -3.20
C LEU A 107 0.77 8.98 -3.97
N ASP A 108 -0.18 8.17 -3.49
CA ASP A 108 -0.83 7.12 -4.28
C ASP A 108 -2.24 7.60 -4.64
N VAL A 109 -2.47 7.91 -5.92
CA VAL A 109 -3.69 8.60 -6.39
C VAL A 109 -4.92 7.71 -6.37
N CYS A 110 -4.73 6.38 -6.64
CA CYS A 110 -5.80 5.39 -6.77
C CYS A 110 -5.47 4.16 -5.90
N ALA A 111 -5.28 4.40 -4.60
CA ALA A 111 -4.56 3.51 -3.69
C ALA A 111 -5.28 2.21 -3.29
N ALA A 112 -6.62 2.17 -3.32
CA ALA A 112 -7.36 1.01 -2.81
C ALA A 112 -7.22 -0.23 -3.71
N PRO A 113 -7.05 -1.41 -3.11
CA PRO A 113 -7.23 -1.75 -1.69
C PRO A 113 -6.00 -1.54 -0.79
N GLY A 114 -4.85 -1.04 -1.31
CA GLY A 114 -3.67 -0.73 -0.52
C GLY A 114 -2.42 -1.54 -0.83
N GLY A 115 -2.45 -2.43 -1.82
CA GLY A 115 -1.29 -3.26 -2.16
C GLY A 115 -0.06 -2.44 -2.54
N LYS A 116 -0.22 -1.36 -3.31
CA LYS A 116 0.86 -0.46 -3.69
C LYS A 116 1.15 0.55 -2.59
N ALA A 117 0.12 1.17 -1.99
CA ALA A 117 0.26 2.12 -0.89
C ALA A 117 1.04 1.54 0.31
N THR A 118 0.82 0.27 0.68
CA THR A 118 1.55 -0.38 1.78
C THR A 118 3.03 -0.58 1.47
N GLU A 119 3.40 -0.81 0.21
CA GLU A 119 4.81 -0.86 -0.19
C GLU A 119 5.47 0.52 -0.12
N LEU A 120 4.79 1.55 -0.65
CA LEU A 120 5.28 2.92 -0.59
C LEU A 120 5.48 3.37 0.86
N GLY A 121 4.51 3.06 1.74
CA GLY A 121 4.60 3.35 3.17
C GLY A 121 5.74 2.60 3.88
N ALA A 122 6.00 1.35 3.50
CA ALA A 122 7.12 0.58 4.06
C ALA A 122 8.48 1.18 3.66
N LYS A 123 8.63 1.63 2.40
CA LYS A 123 9.85 2.31 1.92
C LYS A 123 10.14 3.62 2.65
N LEU A 124 9.11 4.32 3.14
CA LEU A 124 9.27 5.55 3.93
C LEU A 124 9.84 5.30 5.33
N GLN A 125 9.80 4.08 5.86
CA GLN A 125 10.35 3.73 7.17
C GLN A 125 9.89 4.64 8.32
N GLY A 126 8.66 5.16 8.24
CA GLY A 126 8.09 6.09 9.22
C GLY A 126 8.47 7.56 9.05
N GLU A 127 9.34 7.89 8.09
CA GLU A 127 9.75 9.27 7.78
C GLU A 127 8.96 9.83 6.58
N GLY A 128 8.80 11.17 6.51
CA GLY A 128 8.01 11.81 5.45
C GLY A 128 6.50 11.60 5.60
N VAL A 129 5.78 11.53 4.48
CA VAL A 129 4.32 11.33 4.48
C VAL A 129 3.85 10.49 3.29
N LEU A 130 2.94 9.56 3.54
CA LEU A 130 2.15 8.89 2.52
C LEU A 130 0.74 9.47 2.46
N ALA A 131 0.37 10.09 1.35
CA ALA A 131 -1.04 10.40 1.03
C ALA A 131 -1.58 9.28 0.15
N ALA A 132 -2.54 8.52 0.65
CA ALA A 132 -3.17 7.42 -0.07
C ALA A 132 -4.64 7.76 -0.31
N ASN A 133 -5.03 7.91 -1.58
CA ASN A 133 -6.36 8.36 -1.98
C ASN A 133 -7.12 7.29 -2.77
N ASP A 134 -8.42 7.22 -2.57
CA ASP A 134 -9.34 6.52 -3.47
C ASP A 134 -10.67 7.26 -3.51
N ILE A 135 -11.20 7.52 -4.72
CA ILE A 135 -12.46 8.24 -4.90
C ILE A 135 -13.64 7.53 -4.22
N SER A 136 -13.59 6.20 -4.12
CA SER A 136 -14.61 5.37 -3.48
C SER A 136 -14.40 5.26 -1.99
N ASN A 137 -15.28 5.87 -1.18
CA ASN A 137 -15.22 5.79 0.28
C ASN A 137 -15.30 4.35 0.80
N SER A 138 -16.04 3.46 0.14
CA SER A 138 -16.13 2.06 0.53
C SER A 138 -14.80 1.32 0.31
N ARG A 139 -14.11 1.57 -0.81
CA ARG A 139 -12.78 1.02 -1.08
C ARG A 139 -11.72 1.61 -0.16
N ALA A 140 -11.80 2.91 0.14
CA ALA A 140 -10.88 3.59 1.05
C ALA A 140 -10.92 3.04 2.49
N LYS A 141 -12.04 2.44 2.94
CA LYS A 141 -12.10 1.71 4.22
C LYS A 141 -11.22 0.45 4.22
N GLY A 142 -11.20 -0.29 3.13
CA GLY A 142 -10.30 -1.44 2.96
C GLY A 142 -8.82 -1.01 2.91
N LEU A 143 -8.54 0.09 2.19
CA LEU A 143 -7.23 0.72 2.17
C LEU A 143 -6.76 1.10 3.58
N LEU A 144 -7.59 1.79 4.36
CA LEU A 144 -7.27 2.17 5.74
C LEU A 144 -6.92 0.95 6.60
N LYS A 145 -7.72 -0.13 6.54
CA LYS A 145 -7.42 -1.37 7.27
C LYS A 145 -6.03 -1.91 6.91
N ASN A 146 -5.69 -1.99 5.62
CA ASN A 146 -4.41 -2.52 5.18
C ASN A 146 -3.23 -1.63 5.61
N ILE A 147 -3.37 -0.31 5.54
CA ILE A 147 -2.39 0.66 6.05
C ILE A 147 -2.14 0.46 7.55
N GLU A 148 -3.21 0.31 8.33
CA GLU A 148 -3.11 0.10 9.78
C GLU A 148 -2.49 -1.25 10.12
N VAL A 149 -2.88 -2.34 9.45
CA VAL A 149 -2.28 -3.69 9.64
C VAL A 149 -0.78 -3.67 9.35
N PHE A 150 -0.35 -2.90 8.34
CA PHE A 150 1.06 -2.75 7.98
C PHE A 150 1.86 -1.86 8.92
N GLY A 151 1.21 -1.20 9.89
CA GLY A 151 1.88 -0.36 10.88
C GLY A 151 2.40 0.96 10.30
N ILE A 152 1.74 1.50 9.26
CA ILE A 152 2.13 2.77 8.64
C ILE A 152 1.43 3.91 9.37
N GLY A 153 2.18 4.71 10.13
CA GLY A 153 1.65 5.80 10.95
C GLY A 153 1.70 7.18 10.32
N ASN A 154 2.68 7.43 9.45
CA ASN A 154 2.91 8.72 8.78
C ASN A 154 2.03 8.88 7.52
N VAL A 155 0.71 8.73 7.66
CA VAL A 155 -0.23 8.59 6.55
C VAL A 155 -1.41 9.56 6.59
N LEU A 156 -1.87 9.94 5.41
CA LEU A 156 -3.18 10.54 5.15
C LEU A 156 -3.98 9.57 4.28
N VAL A 157 -5.12 9.08 4.74
CA VAL A 157 -6.05 8.28 3.92
C VAL A 157 -7.22 9.16 3.53
N LEU A 158 -7.30 9.49 2.23
CA LEU A 158 -8.28 10.38 1.65
C LEU A 158 -9.37 9.62 0.87
N SER A 159 -10.52 10.27 0.71
CA SER A 159 -11.55 9.83 -0.24
C SER A 159 -12.02 11.05 -1.05
N GLU A 160 -11.18 11.47 -2.01
CA GLU A 160 -11.39 12.67 -2.79
C GLU A 160 -11.21 12.44 -4.30
N GLU A 161 -11.82 13.32 -5.08
CA GLU A 161 -11.51 13.45 -6.49
C GLU A 161 -10.09 14.06 -6.63
N PRO A 162 -9.21 13.50 -7.49
CA PRO A 162 -7.84 14.01 -7.65
C PRO A 162 -7.80 15.50 -8.01
N GLY A 163 -8.72 16.00 -8.83
CA GLY A 163 -8.79 17.43 -9.21
C GLY A 163 -9.06 18.36 -8.02
N LYS A 164 -9.78 17.90 -6.99
CA LYS A 164 -9.99 18.71 -5.79
C LYS A 164 -8.72 18.81 -4.92
N MET A 165 -7.85 17.81 -5.00
CA MET A 165 -6.62 17.77 -4.22
C MET A 165 -5.57 18.77 -4.73
N GLU A 166 -5.60 19.17 -6.00
CA GLU A 166 -4.58 20.02 -6.64
C GLU A 166 -4.30 21.31 -5.87
N SER A 167 -5.35 22.05 -5.47
CA SER A 167 -5.21 23.33 -4.77
C SER A 167 -4.62 23.20 -3.37
N TYR A 168 -4.65 22.01 -2.78
CA TYR A 168 -4.08 21.72 -1.47
C TYR A 168 -2.64 21.27 -1.55
N PHE A 169 -2.27 20.60 -2.63
CA PHE A 169 -1.00 19.90 -2.79
C PHE A 169 -0.20 20.37 -4.02
N THR A 170 -0.42 21.60 -4.48
CA THR A 170 0.34 22.15 -5.62
C THR A 170 1.85 22.02 -5.37
N GLU A 171 2.57 21.34 -6.27
CA GLU A 171 4.03 21.09 -6.18
C GLU A 171 4.51 20.59 -4.79
N TYR A 172 3.72 19.71 -4.20
CA TYR A 172 3.95 19.26 -2.83
C TYR A 172 4.67 17.90 -2.74
N PHE A 173 4.37 16.95 -3.66
CA PHE A 173 4.86 15.59 -3.57
C PHE A 173 6.22 15.41 -4.28
N ASP A 174 7.12 14.65 -3.65
CA ASP A 174 8.39 14.23 -4.23
C ASP A 174 8.19 13.04 -5.19
N LYS A 175 7.25 12.15 -4.84
CA LYS A 175 6.92 10.96 -5.61
C LYS A 175 5.40 10.80 -5.74
N ILE A 176 4.94 10.40 -6.92
CA ILE A 176 3.52 10.07 -7.16
C ILE A 176 3.43 8.71 -7.83
N LEU A 177 2.53 7.87 -7.34
CA LEU A 177 2.10 6.66 -8.00
C LEU A 177 0.68 6.85 -8.53
N ILE A 178 0.45 6.50 -9.79
CA ILE A 178 -0.88 6.40 -10.40
C ILE A 178 -1.05 4.97 -10.87
N ASP A 179 -1.71 4.13 -10.06
CA ASP A 179 -2.24 2.86 -10.53
C ASP A 179 -3.64 3.12 -11.07
N ALA A 180 -3.70 3.49 -12.35
CA ALA A 180 -4.88 4.11 -12.92
C ALA A 180 -6.07 3.14 -13.04
N PRO A 181 -7.32 3.62 -12.82
CA PRO A 181 -8.49 2.85 -13.22
C PRO A 181 -8.39 2.57 -14.72
N CYS A 182 -8.54 1.31 -15.13
CA CYS A 182 -8.33 0.86 -16.49
C CYS A 182 -9.29 -0.25 -16.89
N SER A 183 -9.30 -0.60 -18.17
CA SER A 183 -10.13 -1.68 -18.72
C SER A 183 -9.79 -3.06 -18.19
N GLY A 184 -8.62 -3.26 -17.57
CA GLY A 184 -8.25 -4.44 -16.79
C GLY A 184 -8.00 -5.69 -17.60
N GLU A 185 -7.50 -5.59 -18.82
CA GLU A 185 -7.26 -6.72 -19.73
C GLU A 185 -6.30 -7.77 -19.17
N GLY A 186 -5.29 -7.35 -18.41
CA GLY A 186 -4.39 -8.25 -17.69
C GLY A 186 -5.04 -8.97 -16.51
N MET A 187 -6.30 -8.68 -16.19
CA MET A 187 -7.02 -9.31 -15.08
C MET A 187 -8.08 -10.33 -15.56
N PHE A 188 -8.23 -10.54 -16.84
CA PHE A 188 -9.25 -11.45 -17.39
C PHE A 188 -9.13 -12.89 -16.87
N ARG A 189 -7.91 -13.40 -16.71
CA ARG A 189 -7.65 -14.72 -16.12
C ARG A 189 -8.08 -14.79 -14.65
N LYS A 190 -7.96 -13.69 -13.92
CA LYS A 190 -8.24 -13.62 -12.49
C LYS A 190 -9.72 -13.45 -12.18
N ASP A 191 -10.44 -12.60 -12.93
CA ASP A 191 -11.85 -12.30 -12.69
C ASP A 191 -12.63 -12.17 -14.00
N LYS A 192 -13.49 -13.15 -14.27
CA LYS A 192 -14.35 -13.19 -15.47
C LYS A 192 -15.30 -11.97 -15.57
N LYS A 193 -15.60 -11.30 -14.46
CA LYS A 193 -16.42 -10.08 -14.47
C LYS A 193 -15.71 -8.92 -15.18
N MET A 194 -14.37 -8.95 -15.23
CA MET A 194 -13.59 -7.94 -15.95
C MET A 194 -13.87 -7.98 -17.46
N VAL A 195 -14.12 -9.15 -18.01
CA VAL A 195 -14.50 -9.29 -19.43
C VAL A 195 -15.81 -8.58 -19.72
N SER A 196 -16.83 -8.79 -18.88
CA SER A 196 -18.14 -8.12 -19.07
C SER A 196 -18.04 -6.60 -18.89
N ALA A 197 -17.24 -6.12 -17.93
CA ALA A 197 -17.00 -4.70 -17.73
C ALA A 197 -16.23 -4.06 -18.91
N TRP A 198 -15.30 -4.81 -19.50
CA TRP A 198 -14.57 -4.40 -20.70
C TRP A 198 -15.49 -4.29 -21.92
N GLU A 199 -16.42 -5.23 -22.11
CA GLU A 199 -17.42 -5.17 -23.18
C GLU A 199 -18.39 -4.00 -23.03
N GLU A 200 -18.70 -3.60 -21.78
CA GLU A 200 -19.63 -2.48 -21.49
C GLU A 200 -18.97 -1.10 -21.68
N HIS A 201 -17.75 -0.92 -21.17
CA HIS A 201 -17.10 0.41 -21.12
C HIS A 201 -15.95 0.56 -22.11
N GLY A 202 -15.13 -0.47 -22.27
CA GLY A 202 -13.96 -0.49 -23.16
C GLY A 202 -12.84 0.49 -22.80
N PRO A 203 -11.73 0.45 -23.56
CA PRO A 203 -10.56 1.31 -23.32
C PRO A 203 -10.81 2.81 -23.50
N ASP A 204 -11.71 3.20 -24.40
CA ASP A 204 -11.99 4.63 -24.70
C ASP A 204 -12.58 5.37 -23.49
N PHE A 205 -13.38 4.69 -22.67
CA PHE A 205 -13.93 5.27 -21.45
C PHE A 205 -12.82 5.58 -20.44
N PHE A 206 -11.94 4.62 -20.19
CA PHE A 206 -10.88 4.77 -19.18
C PHE A 206 -9.78 5.73 -19.62
N CYS A 207 -9.41 5.74 -20.89
CA CYS A 207 -8.40 6.64 -21.45
C CYS A 207 -8.66 8.13 -21.10
N ASN A 208 -9.90 8.59 -21.20
CA ASN A 208 -10.25 9.98 -20.88
C ASN A 208 -10.08 10.30 -19.38
N ILE A 209 -10.44 9.34 -18.50
CA ILE A 209 -10.25 9.46 -17.05
C ILE A 209 -8.75 9.51 -16.73
N GLN A 210 -7.97 8.63 -17.34
CA GLN A 210 -6.52 8.52 -17.14
C GLN A 210 -5.79 9.78 -17.57
N LYS A 211 -6.13 10.34 -18.73
CA LYS A 211 -5.60 11.64 -19.22
C LYS A 211 -5.87 12.78 -18.23
N SER A 212 -7.06 12.81 -17.62
CA SER A 212 -7.37 13.79 -16.60
C SER A 212 -6.54 13.60 -15.33
N ILE A 213 -6.49 12.36 -14.81
CA ILE A 213 -5.76 12.03 -13.56
C ILE A 213 -4.27 12.35 -13.69
N ILE A 214 -3.62 12.00 -14.81
CA ILE A 214 -2.19 12.20 -14.96
C ILE A 214 -1.82 13.68 -14.99
N LEU A 215 -2.64 14.54 -15.61
CA LEU A 215 -2.41 15.99 -15.60
C LEU A 215 -2.66 16.61 -14.22
N GLN A 216 -3.66 16.12 -13.48
CA GLN A 216 -3.92 16.54 -12.11
C GLN A 216 -2.74 16.18 -11.20
N ALA A 217 -2.23 14.95 -11.30
CA ALA A 217 -1.06 14.49 -10.57
C ALA A 217 0.21 15.30 -10.92
N ALA A 218 0.41 15.63 -12.19
CA ALA A 218 1.54 16.44 -12.66
C ALA A 218 1.62 17.83 -11.98
N ARG A 219 0.46 18.45 -11.69
CA ARG A 219 0.41 19.73 -10.95
C ARG A 219 0.73 19.59 -9.48
N MET A 220 0.51 18.42 -8.89
CA MET A 220 0.84 18.13 -7.49
C MET A 220 2.29 17.69 -7.29
N LEU A 221 2.99 17.31 -8.37
CA LEU A 221 4.37 16.88 -8.35
C LEU A 221 5.31 18.07 -8.31
N LYS A 222 6.32 18.06 -7.43
CA LYS A 222 7.38 19.06 -7.37
C LYS A 222 8.26 19.05 -8.62
N GLN A 223 8.98 20.15 -8.84
CA GLN A 223 10.13 20.17 -9.74
C GLN A 223 11.18 19.14 -9.29
N GLY A 224 11.75 18.39 -10.23
CA GLY A 224 12.65 17.28 -9.97
C GLY A 224 11.98 16.02 -9.41
N GLY A 225 10.69 16.08 -9.07
CA GLY A 225 9.92 14.93 -8.58
C GLY A 225 9.71 13.86 -9.65
N MET A 226 9.37 12.64 -9.21
CA MET A 226 9.14 11.51 -10.10
C MET A 226 7.72 10.98 -9.93
N MET A 227 7.11 10.59 -11.06
CA MET A 227 5.80 9.98 -11.10
C MET A 227 5.85 8.66 -11.86
N LEU A 228 5.29 7.61 -11.29
CA LEU A 228 5.11 6.34 -11.97
C LEU A 228 3.63 6.14 -12.29
N TYR A 229 3.34 6.04 -13.59
CA TYR A 229 2.04 5.68 -14.12
C TYR A 229 1.99 4.19 -14.42
N SER A 230 0.92 3.52 -14.03
CA SER A 230 0.71 2.10 -14.31
C SER A 230 -0.76 1.77 -14.58
N THR A 231 -0.95 0.71 -15.34
CA THR A 231 -2.25 0.07 -15.61
C THR A 231 -2.09 -1.45 -15.61
N CYS A 232 -3.17 -2.18 -15.39
CA CYS A 232 -3.24 -3.62 -15.63
C CYS A 232 -3.93 -3.94 -16.96
N THR A 233 -3.72 -3.11 -18.00
CA THR A 233 -4.25 -3.34 -19.35
C THR A 233 -3.14 -3.33 -20.40
N PHE A 234 -3.44 -3.86 -21.59
CA PHE A 234 -2.50 -3.90 -22.71
C PHE A 234 -2.82 -2.86 -23.79
N ASP A 235 -3.94 -2.14 -23.67
CA ASP A 235 -4.41 -1.20 -24.69
C ASP A 235 -3.49 0.02 -24.81
N PRO A 236 -2.96 0.35 -26.01
CA PRO A 236 -2.10 1.52 -26.20
C PRO A 236 -2.78 2.87 -25.87
N LYS A 237 -4.11 2.96 -26.00
CA LYS A 237 -4.87 4.17 -25.67
C LYS A 237 -4.78 4.51 -24.18
N GLU A 238 -4.71 3.47 -23.34
CA GLU A 238 -4.63 3.58 -21.87
C GLU A 238 -3.18 3.63 -21.37
N ASN A 239 -2.22 3.34 -22.21
CA ASN A 239 -0.79 3.19 -21.92
C ASN A 239 0.03 4.32 -22.58
N GLU A 240 0.73 4.05 -23.68
CA GLU A 240 1.64 5.00 -24.31
C GLU A 240 0.96 6.31 -24.73
N GLN A 241 -0.31 6.26 -25.17
CA GLN A 241 -1.03 7.47 -25.58
C GLN A 241 -1.41 8.38 -24.40
N VAL A 242 -1.51 7.85 -23.17
CA VAL A 242 -1.68 8.67 -21.96
C VAL A 242 -0.35 9.36 -21.61
N ILE A 243 0.77 8.68 -21.75
CA ILE A 243 2.09 9.26 -21.52
C ILE A 243 2.40 10.32 -22.60
N GLU A 244 2.13 10.02 -23.87
CA GLU A 244 2.24 11.00 -24.94
C GLU A 244 1.42 12.27 -24.65
N HIS A 245 0.19 12.12 -24.14
CA HIS A 245 -0.65 13.24 -23.75
C HIS A 245 -0.02 14.10 -22.65
N LEU A 246 0.59 13.48 -21.64
CA LEU A 246 1.35 14.19 -20.61
C LEU A 246 2.51 14.98 -21.21
N LEU A 247 3.35 14.35 -22.04
CA LEU A 247 4.54 14.99 -22.64
C LEU A 247 4.18 16.13 -23.59
N LYS A 248 3.07 16.01 -24.35
CA LYS A 248 2.55 17.10 -25.19
C LYS A 248 2.02 18.28 -24.38
N THR A 249 1.39 18.01 -23.22
CA THR A 249 0.78 19.05 -22.38
C THR A 249 1.81 19.75 -21.49
N TYR A 250 2.78 19.02 -20.98
CA TYR A 250 3.84 19.49 -20.09
C TYR A 250 5.22 19.07 -20.62
N PRO A 251 5.82 19.85 -21.54
CA PRO A 251 7.10 19.52 -22.19
C PRO A 251 8.30 19.42 -21.23
N GLU A 252 8.15 19.90 -20.00
CA GLU A 252 9.16 19.75 -18.95
C GLU A 252 9.28 18.32 -18.40
N PHE A 253 8.31 17.43 -18.70
CA PHE A 253 8.41 16.03 -18.30
C PHE A 253 9.30 15.24 -19.27
N ARG A 254 10.06 14.31 -18.71
CA ARG A 254 10.82 13.32 -19.46
C ARG A 254 10.58 11.91 -18.94
N ILE A 255 10.64 10.92 -19.80
CA ILE A 255 10.59 9.51 -19.41
C ILE A 255 11.96 9.10 -18.86
N LEU A 256 11.94 8.38 -17.74
CA LEU A 256 13.13 7.75 -17.17
C LEU A 256 13.09 6.25 -17.45
N LYS A 257 14.24 5.71 -17.82
CA LYS A 257 14.37 4.28 -18.05
C LYS A 257 14.20 3.51 -16.74
N ILE A 258 13.27 2.57 -16.73
CA ILE A 258 13.08 1.63 -15.62
C ILE A 258 14.20 0.58 -15.69
N ALA A 259 14.75 0.19 -14.52
CA ALA A 259 15.77 -0.86 -14.45
C ALA A 259 15.28 -2.12 -15.17
N PRO A 260 16.03 -2.62 -16.17
CA PRO A 260 15.60 -3.71 -17.03
C PRO A 260 15.52 -5.04 -16.28
N TYR A 261 14.61 -5.90 -16.73
CA TYR A 261 14.55 -7.30 -16.37
C TYR A 261 14.23 -8.11 -17.63
N GLU A 262 14.70 -9.35 -17.71
CA GLU A 262 14.65 -10.19 -18.93
C GLU A 262 13.23 -10.29 -19.54
N GLY A 263 12.18 -10.37 -18.70
CA GLY A 263 10.79 -10.45 -19.15
C GLY A 263 10.12 -9.10 -19.43
N PHE A 264 10.81 -7.96 -19.20
CA PHE A 264 10.24 -6.64 -19.51
C PHE A 264 10.34 -6.35 -21.01
N VAL A 265 9.18 -6.06 -21.61
CA VAL A 265 9.08 -5.63 -23.00
C VAL A 265 9.06 -4.11 -23.04
N GLN A 266 9.78 -3.52 -23.99
CA GLN A 266 9.78 -2.06 -24.21
C GLN A 266 8.39 -1.56 -24.59
N GLY A 267 8.10 -0.30 -24.27
CA GLY A 267 6.93 0.39 -24.81
C GLY A 267 7.00 0.56 -26.31
N MET A 268 5.90 0.91 -26.92
CA MET A 268 5.68 0.90 -28.37
C MET A 268 5.46 2.33 -28.91
N PRO A 269 6.52 3.08 -29.30
CA PRO A 269 6.36 4.42 -29.89
C PRO A 269 5.44 4.46 -31.12
N GLU A 270 5.45 3.39 -31.92
CA GLU A 270 4.67 3.28 -33.18
C GLU A 270 3.15 3.29 -32.98
N VAL A 271 2.65 3.04 -31.78
CA VAL A 271 1.20 3.08 -31.47
C VAL A 271 0.71 4.47 -31.08
N THR A 272 1.61 5.47 -31.07
CA THR A 272 1.32 6.87 -30.75
C THR A 272 1.42 7.76 -32.00
N GLU A 273 0.83 8.95 -31.92
CA GLU A 273 0.83 9.92 -33.01
C GLU A 273 2.23 10.54 -33.22
N SER A 274 2.89 10.92 -32.14
CA SER A 274 4.23 11.55 -32.18
C SER A 274 5.34 10.57 -32.54
N ARG A 275 5.16 9.29 -32.26
CA ARG A 275 6.21 8.26 -32.35
C ARG A 275 7.48 8.64 -31.58
N ASP A 276 7.30 9.34 -30.46
CA ASP A 276 8.44 9.75 -29.62
C ASP A 276 9.26 8.52 -29.19
N PRO A 277 10.53 8.44 -29.59
CA PRO A 277 11.37 7.26 -29.29
C PRO A 277 11.56 7.03 -27.78
N SER A 278 11.42 8.06 -26.94
CA SER A 278 11.53 7.92 -25.49
C SER A 278 10.45 7.01 -24.88
N LEU A 279 9.32 6.82 -25.57
CA LEU A 279 8.27 5.87 -25.15
C LEU A 279 8.76 4.43 -25.11
N ALA A 280 9.84 4.08 -25.83
CA ALA A 280 10.48 2.77 -25.72
C ALA A 280 11.12 2.51 -24.35
N ASP A 281 11.37 3.53 -23.53
CA ASP A 281 11.88 3.39 -22.16
C ASP A 281 10.76 3.07 -21.13
N THR A 282 9.48 3.07 -21.55
CA THR A 282 8.39 2.50 -20.76
C THR A 282 8.40 0.98 -20.79
N VAL A 283 7.68 0.31 -19.91
CA VAL A 283 7.72 -1.15 -19.75
C VAL A 283 6.33 -1.75 -19.89
N ARG A 284 6.26 -2.82 -20.69
CA ARG A 284 5.12 -3.73 -20.75
C ARG A 284 5.49 -5.08 -20.14
N ILE A 285 4.62 -5.61 -19.30
CA ILE A 285 4.73 -6.95 -18.72
C ILE A 285 3.61 -7.79 -19.32
N PHE A 286 3.99 -8.91 -19.95
CA PHE A 286 3.04 -9.84 -20.54
C PHE A 286 3.12 -11.22 -19.87
N PRO A 287 2.01 -11.96 -19.72
CA PRO A 287 1.98 -13.24 -19.03
C PRO A 287 2.80 -14.35 -19.73
N HIS A 288 2.98 -14.30 -21.05
CA HIS A 288 3.81 -15.24 -21.79
C HIS A 288 5.33 -14.98 -21.69
N LYS A 289 5.72 -13.82 -21.16
CA LYS A 289 7.14 -13.48 -20.91
C LYS A 289 7.52 -13.58 -19.44
N MET A 290 6.54 -13.50 -18.52
CA MET A 290 6.78 -13.46 -17.08
C MET A 290 5.69 -14.19 -16.32
N LYS A 291 6.06 -14.79 -15.18
CA LYS A 291 5.11 -15.45 -14.27
C LYS A 291 4.23 -14.42 -13.53
N GLY A 292 3.23 -13.85 -14.21
CA GLY A 292 2.30 -12.84 -13.71
C GLY A 292 1.16 -12.60 -14.71
N GLU A 293 0.23 -11.68 -14.38
CA GLU A 293 -0.95 -11.43 -15.22
C GLU A 293 -0.73 -10.31 -16.25
N GLY A 294 0.16 -9.38 -15.96
CA GLY A 294 0.55 -8.30 -16.86
C GLY A 294 0.31 -6.90 -16.32
N HIS A 295 1.18 -5.98 -16.74
CA HIS A 295 1.14 -4.55 -16.36
C HIS A 295 1.82 -3.68 -17.41
N TYR A 296 1.48 -2.39 -17.39
CA TYR A 296 2.22 -1.33 -18.05
C TYR A 296 2.78 -0.36 -17.00
N LEU A 297 4.01 0.14 -17.24
CA LEU A 297 4.69 1.08 -16.36
C LEU A 297 5.40 2.16 -17.18
N ALA A 298 5.23 3.42 -16.76
CA ALA A 298 6.00 4.56 -17.25
C ALA A 298 6.49 5.39 -16.06
N LEU A 299 7.79 5.51 -15.89
CA LEU A 299 8.42 6.38 -14.91
C LEU A 299 8.78 7.70 -15.59
N VAL A 300 8.24 8.81 -15.08
CA VAL A 300 8.51 10.14 -15.61
C VAL A 300 9.04 11.07 -14.52
N GLN A 301 9.81 12.07 -14.93
CA GLN A 301 10.36 13.11 -14.04
C GLN A 301 9.93 14.49 -14.54
N LYS A 302 9.56 15.38 -13.61
CA LYS A 302 9.23 16.78 -13.88
C LYS A 302 10.48 17.65 -13.79
N GLY A 303 10.92 18.22 -14.92
CA GLY A 303 12.11 19.08 -14.97
C GLY A 303 13.43 18.39 -14.58
N GLU A 304 14.45 19.19 -14.31
CA GLU A 304 15.73 18.68 -13.86
C GLU A 304 15.69 18.28 -12.37
N PRO A 305 16.54 17.31 -11.94
CA PRO A 305 16.67 17.01 -10.53
C PRO A 305 17.04 18.26 -9.74
N CYS A 306 16.27 18.56 -8.71
CA CYS A 306 16.62 19.62 -7.76
C CYS A 306 17.32 18.98 -6.57
N ASP A 307 18.38 19.64 -6.07
CA ASP A 307 18.95 19.27 -4.78
C ASP A 307 17.83 19.29 -3.73
N ARG A 308 17.65 18.18 -3.04
CA ARG A 308 16.72 18.14 -1.91
C ARG A 308 17.17 19.16 -0.90
N VAL A 309 16.49 20.28 -0.81
CA VAL A 309 16.45 21.00 0.45
C VAL A 309 15.71 20.03 1.37
N LYS A 310 16.46 19.27 2.20
CA LYS A 310 15.89 18.57 3.35
C LYS A 310 15.24 19.68 4.18
N GLY A 311 13.97 19.98 3.85
CA GLY A 311 13.19 20.94 4.61
C GLY A 311 13.20 20.41 6.02
N GLU A 312 13.71 21.21 6.96
CA GLU A 312 13.43 21.01 8.36
C GLU A 312 11.92 20.79 8.41
N LEU A 313 11.53 19.57 8.76
CA LEU A 313 10.13 19.27 9.07
C LEU A 313 9.81 20.22 10.22
N THR A 314 9.25 21.38 9.92
CA THR A 314 8.93 22.40 10.92
C THR A 314 8.06 21.74 11.96
N GLY A 315 8.65 21.52 13.12
CA GLY A 315 8.02 20.87 14.25
C GLY A 315 6.75 21.60 14.67
N GLY A 316 5.89 20.87 15.32
CA GLY A 316 4.64 21.40 15.88
C GLY A 316 4.86 22.60 16.81
N LYS A 317 3.82 23.32 17.05
CA LYS A 317 3.77 24.43 18.03
C LYS A 317 4.14 23.89 19.41
N GLY A 318 5.32 24.19 19.93
CA GLY A 318 5.89 23.92 21.25
C GLY A 318 5.26 22.81 22.12
N LYS A 319 5.98 22.25 23.09
CA LYS A 319 5.50 21.19 23.98
C LYS A 319 4.15 21.57 24.60
N LYS A 320 3.05 20.98 24.14
CA LYS A 320 1.74 21.05 24.80
C LYS A 320 1.79 20.17 26.03
N LYS A 321 1.19 20.61 27.14
CA LYS A 321 0.96 19.74 28.30
C LYS A 321 0.08 18.57 27.86
N LEU A 322 0.55 17.36 28.08
CA LEU A 322 -0.22 16.16 27.77
C LEU A 322 -1.37 15.98 28.77
N PRO A 323 -2.53 15.42 28.35
CA PRO A 323 -3.51 14.89 29.27
C PRO A 323 -2.87 13.84 30.18
N GLU A 324 -3.20 13.87 31.47
CA GLU A 324 -2.62 12.98 32.49
C GLU A 324 -2.77 11.50 32.11
N GLU A 325 -3.94 11.11 31.63
CA GLU A 325 -4.24 9.73 31.24
C GLU A 325 -3.41 9.26 30.03
N LEU A 326 -3.05 10.15 29.13
CA LEU A 326 -2.17 9.86 28.01
C LEU A 326 -0.70 9.76 28.49
N GLU A 327 -0.28 10.67 29.36
CA GLU A 327 1.07 10.68 29.91
C GLU A 327 1.35 9.39 30.72
N GLU A 328 0.41 8.96 31.57
CA GLU A 328 0.45 7.69 32.28
C GLU A 328 0.64 6.51 31.34
N PHE A 329 -0.16 6.43 30.27
CA PHE A 329 -0.06 5.35 29.29
C PHE A 329 1.27 5.38 28.51
N LEU A 330 1.76 6.57 28.14
CA LEU A 330 2.99 6.71 27.38
C LEU A 330 4.25 6.37 28.22
N ASN A 331 4.18 6.33 29.55
CA ASN A 331 5.28 5.87 30.40
C ASN A 331 5.66 4.40 30.14
N ASP A 332 4.70 3.56 29.70
CA ASP A 332 4.94 2.16 29.36
C ASP A 332 5.42 1.99 27.90
N VAL A 333 5.41 3.09 27.09
CA VAL A 333 5.81 3.08 25.68
C VAL A 333 7.27 3.50 25.58
N LYS A 334 8.14 2.58 25.10
CA LYS A 334 9.58 2.82 24.90
C LYS A 334 9.87 3.46 23.54
N LYS A 335 8.97 3.29 22.56
CA LYS A 335 9.06 3.96 21.26
C LYS A 335 8.93 5.46 21.42
N GLU A 336 9.82 6.23 20.80
CA GLU A 336 9.73 7.68 20.77
C GLU A 336 8.45 8.14 20.04
N ILE A 337 7.60 8.86 20.75
CA ILE A 337 6.38 9.48 20.20
C ILE A 337 6.60 10.98 20.06
N ARG A 338 6.46 11.49 18.83
CA ARG A 338 6.55 12.93 18.52
C ARG A 338 5.37 13.70 19.15
N THR A 339 5.48 14.00 20.44
CA THR A 339 4.43 14.70 21.21
C THR A 339 4.18 16.13 20.72
N ASP A 340 5.15 16.75 20.04
CA ASP A 340 5.03 18.04 19.37
C ASP A 340 4.09 17.99 18.15
N LEU A 341 3.83 16.81 17.57
CA LEU A 341 2.93 16.58 16.44
C LEU A 341 1.56 16.04 16.87
N LEU A 342 1.27 16.02 18.18
CA LEU A 342 -0.02 15.56 18.65
C LEU A 342 -1.15 16.52 18.28
N ASP A 343 -2.24 15.92 17.80
CA ASP A 343 -3.49 16.59 17.48
C ASP A 343 -4.65 15.84 18.14
N ILE A 344 -5.47 16.57 18.91
CA ILE A 344 -6.56 16.00 19.69
C ILE A 344 -7.88 16.54 19.15
N HIS A 345 -8.70 15.63 18.62
CA HIS A 345 -10.04 15.90 18.11
C HIS A 345 -11.10 15.19 18.95
N GLY A 346 -11.78 15.94 19.79
CA GLY A 346 -12.71 15.36 20.78
C GLY A 346 -11.95 14.44 21.74
N GLU A 347 -12.30 13.16 21.76
CA GLU A 347 -11.63 12.15 22.57
C GLU A 347 -10.43 11.51 21.87
N ARG A 348 -10.26 11.67 20.54
CA ARG A 348 -9.25 10.97 19.73
C ARG A 348 -7.93 11.72 19.70
N VAL A 349 -6.85 10.99 19.91
CA VAL A 349 -5.47 11.49 19.93
C VAL A 349 -4.73 10.94 18.70
N TYR A 350 -4.16 11.85 17.91
CA TYR A 350 -3.40 11.52 16.70
C TYR A 350 -1.97 12.03 16.79
N VAL A 351 -1.03 11.34 16.17
CA VAL A 351 0.29 11.88 15.80
C VAL A 351 0.23 12.22 14.31
N MET A 352 0.32 13.49 13.99
CA MET A 352 0.25 13.97 12.61
C MET A 352 1.61 13.84 11.92
N PRO A 353 1.65 13.54 10.60
CA PRO A 353 2.88 13.73 9.83
C PRO A 353 3.31 15.20 9.86
N ALA A 354 4.63 15.44 9.85
CA ALA A 354 5.16 16.78 9.82
C ALA A 354 5.04 17.43 8.43
N GLY A 355 5.01 18.76 8.37
CA GLY A 355 5.07 19.52 7.10
C GLY A 355 3.82 19.42 6.22
N LEU A 356 2.65 19.14 6.81
CA LEU A 356 1.38 19.11 6.08
C LEU A 356 0.87 20.53 5.77
N PRO A 357 0.25 20.74 4.60
CA PRO A 357 -0.46 21.98 4.29
C PRO A 357 -1.75 22.10 5.09
N ASN A 358 -2.48 23.20 4.92
CA ASN A 358 -3.83 23.29 5.48
C ASN A 358 -4.79 22.38 4.72
N LEU A 359 -5.30 21.37 5.42
CA LEU A 359 -6.14 20.32 4.84
C LEU A 359 -7.65 20.54 5.04
N LYS A 360 -8.05 21.71 5.57
CA LYS A 360 -9.46 22.02 5.83
C LYS A 360 -10.29 22.00 4.54
N GLY A 361 -11.31 21.15 4.50
CA GLY A 361 -12.20 21.00 3.34
C GLY A 361 -12.00 19.72 2.54
N LEU A 362 -10.91 18.97 2.77
CA LEU A 362 -10.74 17.62 2.23
C LEU A 362 -11.44 16.57 3.11
N ARG A 363 -11.84 15.46 2.47
CA ARG A 363 -12.46 14.32 3.14
C ARG A 363 -11.39 13.28 3.47
N PHE A 364 -11.26 12.97 4.77
CA PHE A 364 -10.33 11.98 5.28
C PHE A 364 -11.05 10.83 5.94
N LEU A 365 -10.48 9.63 5.81
CA LEU A 365 -10.76 8.50 6.68
C LEU A 365 -9.76 8.47 7.85
N ARG A 366 -8.54 8.96 7.62
CA ARG A 366 -7.46 9.01 8.59
C ARG A 366 -6.50 10.17 8.30
N THR A 367 -6.07 10.83 9.37
CA THR A 367 -5.02 11.84 9.35
C THR A 367 -3.96 11.46 10.38
N GLY A 368 -2.81 10.95 9.92
CA GLY A 368 -1.75 10.48 10.82
C GLY A 368 -2.10 9.20 11.57
N LEU A 369 -1.31 8.89 12.59
CA LEU A 369 -1.47 7.73 13.47
C LEU A 369 -2.49 8.03 14.56
N LEU A 370 -3.56 7.28 14.62
CA LEU A 370 -4.45 7.29 15.78
C LEU A 370 -3.76 6.56 16.94
N LEU A 371 -3.36 7.27 17.99
CA LEU A 371 -2.82 6.65 19.21
C LEU A 371 -3.91 5.94 20.02
N GLY A 372 -5.07 6.59 20.17
CA GLY A 372 -6.16 6.04 20.95
C GLY A 372 -7.22 7.10 21.30
N GLU A 373 -8.00 6.82 22.34
CA GLU A 373 -9.08 7.66 22.80
C GLU A 373 -8.94 8.01 24.29
N LEU A 374 -9.07 9.31 24.61
CA LEU A 374 -9.19 9.80 25.97
C LEU A 374 -10.62 9.52 26.47
N LYS A 375 -10.72 8.74 27.52
CA LYS A 375 -11.99 8.47 28.22
C LYS A 375 -11.92 9.04 29.63
N LYS A 376 -13.04 9.12 30.32
CA LYS A 376 -13.06 9.58 31.71
C LYS A 376 -12.06 8.79 32.56
N LYS A 377 -11.00 9.44 33.02
CA LYS A 377 -9.91 8.90 33.86
C LYS A 377 -9.19 7.68 33.27
N ARG A 378 -9.03 7.60 31.95
CA ARG A 378 -8.23 6.56 31.32
C ARG A 378 -7.96 6.89 29.84
N PHE A 379 -6.88 6.34 29.33
CA PHE A 379 -6.59 6.28 27.90
C PHE A 379 -6.88 4.87 27.36
N GLU A 380 -7.47 4.78 26.17
CA GLU A 380 -7.72 3.52 25.47
C GLU A 380 -6.91 3.50 24.17
N PRO A 381 -5.82 2.69 24.08
CA PRO A 381 -4.98 2.65 22.91
C PRO A 381 -5.71 2.03 21.72
N SER A 382 -5.38 2.53 20.52
CA SER A 382 -6.00 2.06 19.29
C SER A 382 -5.32 0.81 18.75
N GLN A 383 -6.03 0.03 17.95
CA GLN A 383 -5.47 -1.08 17.17
C GLN A 383 -4.38 -0.59 16.22
N ALA A 384 -4.57 0.56 15.56
CA ALA A 384 -3.58 1.14 14.66
C ALA A 384 -2.24 1.41 15.36
N PHE A 385 -2.29 1.88 16.60
CA PHE A 385 -1.08 2.10 17.39
C PHE A 385 -0.36 0.78 17.72
N ALA A 386 -1.09 -0.25 18.16
CA ALA A 386 -0.49 -1.57 18.41
C ALA A 386 0.31 -2.07 17.20
N MET A 387 -0.24 -1.91 16.00
CA MET A 387 0.39 -2.41 14.78
C MET A 387 1.66 -1.63 14.38
N THR A 388 1.88 -0.42 14.92
CA THR A 388 3.12 0.34 14.68
C THR A 388 4.25 0.01 15.66
N LEU A 389 3.96 -0.77 16.70
CA LEU A 389 4.92 -1.16 17.73
C LEU A 389 5.67 -2.43 17.33
N LYS A 390 6.88 -2.58 17.87
CA LYS A 390 7.60 -3.83 17.98
C LYS A 390 7.43 -4.37 19.40
N LYS A 391 7.77 -5.64 19.64
CA LYS A 391 7.72 -6.26 20.96
C LYS A 391 8.41 -5.41 22.04
N ASP A 392 9.59 -4.88 21.73
CA ASP A 392 10.41 -4.13 22.68
C ASP A 392 9.97 -2.66 22.86
N ASP A 393 8.99 -2.20 22.09
CA ASP A 393 8.47 -0.82 22.13
C ASP A 393 7.44 -0.59 23.26
N TYR A 394 6.99 -1.64 23.95
CA TYR A 394 6.03 -1.56 25.04
C TYR A 394 6.46 -2.43 26.23
N GLU A 395 6.20 -1.98 27.47
CA GLU A 395 6.68 -2.68 28.68
C GLU A 395 5.91 -3.97 28.91
N GLU A 396 4.57 -3.91 28.88
CA GLU A 396 3.66 -4.98 29.26
C GLU A 396 3.21 -5.79 28.05
N ILE A 397 3.70 -7.02 27.89
CA ILE A 397 3.41 -7.88 26.74
C ILE A 397 2.85 -9.24 27.14
N VAL A 398 2.02 -9.81 26.28
CA VAL A 398 1.67 -11.23 26.22
C VAL A 398 2.13 -11.75 24.86
N ASP A 399 3.26 -12.48 24.86
CA ASP A 399 3.84 -13.04 23.64
C ASP A 399 3.53 -14.53 23.56
N LEU A 400 2.76 -14.92 22.56
CA LEU A 400 2.28 -16.28 22.36
C LEU A 400 3.10 -16.95 21.24
N PRO A 401 3.63 -18.15 21.44
CA PRO A 401 4.18 -18.93 20.34
C PRO A 401 3.13 -19.21 19.27
N LEU A 402 3.54 -19.32 18.01
CA LEU A 402 2.63 -19.55 16.87
C LEU A 402 1.71 -20.77 17.07
N GLU A 403 2.22 -21.83 17.68
CA GLU A 403 1.51 -23.10 17.92
C GLU A 403 0.53 -23.03 19.08
N ASP A 404 0.54 -21.94 19.87
CA ASP A 404 -0.38 -21.76 20.98
C ASP A 404 -1.82 -21.49 20.45
N ASP A 405 -2.79 -22.28 20.88
CA ASP A 405 -4.19 -22.16 20.46
C ASP A 405 -4.79 -20.80 20.82
N ARG A 406 -4.26 -20.13 21.84
CA ARG A 406 -4.67 -18.79 22.28
C ARG A 406 -4.45 -17.75 21.19
N VAL A 407 -3.51 -17.91 20.24
CA VAL A 407 -3.32 -17.04 19.08
C VAL A 407 -4.60 -17.00 18.23
N SER A 408 -5.10 -18.18 17.86
CA SER A 408 -6.33 -18.30 17.07
C SER A 408 -7.55 -17.75 17.82
N ARG A 409 -7.65 -18.06 19.12
CA ARG A 409 -8.73 -17.56 19.99
C ARG A 409 -8.67 -16.04 20.13
N TYR A 410 -7.47 -15.45 20.26
CA TYR A 410 -7.32 -14.00 20.26
C TYR A 410 -7.81 -13.38 18.96
N LEU A 411 -7.42 -13.89 17.82
CA LEU A 411 -7.85 -13.40 16.51
C LEU A 411 -9.37 -13.53 16.29
N LYS A 412 -10.03 -14.50 16.93
CA LYS A 412 -11.50 -14.63 16.95
C LYS A 412 -12.19 -13.67 17.93
N GLY A 413 -11.43 -12.98 18.78
CA GLY A 413 -11.94 -12.01 19.75
C GLY A 413 -12.34 -12.61 21.09
N GLU A 414 -11.86 -13.82 21.41
CA GLU A 414 -12.12 -14.49 22.68
C GLU A 414 -11.30 -13.88 23.82
N THR A 415 -11.81 -13.95 25.03
CA THR A 415 -11.07 -13.66 26.26
C THR A 415 -10.12 -14.82 26.54
N LEU A 416 -8.88 -14.51 26.96
CA LEU A 416 -7.84 -15.50 27.21
C LEU A 416 -7.51 -15.60 28.69
N ASP A 417 -7.17 -16.80 29.12
CA ASP A 417 -6.47 -17.07 30.36
C ASP A 417 -4.97 -17.02 30.08
N VAL A 418 -4.24 -16.22 30.83
CA VAL A 418 -2.80 -15.96 30.65
C VAL A 418 -2.06 -15.92 31.99
N ASP A 419 -2.59 -16.58 33.02
CA ASP A 419 -2.00 -16.64 34.38
C ASP A 419 -0.64 -17.35 34.40
N ASP A 420 -0.36 -18.19 33.43
CA ASP A 420 0.93 -18.84 33.18
C ASP A 420 2.01 -17.92 32.58
N LEU A 421 1.60 -16.77 32.01
CA LEU A 421 2.47 -15.82 31.28
C LEU A 421 2.70 -14.51 32.02
N VAL A 422 1.87 -14.18 33.00
CA VAL A 422 1.88 -12.90 33.71
C VAL A 422 1.78 -13.08 35.22
N GLU A 423 2.23 -12.06 35.95
CA GLU A 423 2.08 -12.09 37.42
C GLU A 423 0.59 -12.04 37.86
N MET A 424 0.23 -12.79 38.89
CA MET A 424 -1.16 -12.96 39.36
C MET A 424 -1.85 -11.66 39.77
N LYS A 425 -1.12 -10.61 40.11
CA LYS A 425 -1.64 -9.27 40.46
C LYS A 425 -1.53 -8.26 39.33
N ALA A 426 -1.01 -8.66 38.16
CA ALA A 426 -0.84 -7.81 37.01
C ALA A 426 -2.20 -7.31 36.47
N LYS A 427 -2.25 -6.07 36.08
CA LYS A 427 -3.44 -5.42 35.51
C LYS A 427 -3.02 -4.28 34.60
N GLY A 428 -3.82 -3.97 33.59
CA GLY A 428 -3.56 -2.86 32.68
C GLY A 428 -3.68 -3.25 31.22
N TRP A 429 -3.10 -2.45 30.36
CA TRP A 429 -3.01 -2.73 28.94
C TRP A 429 -1.80 -3.62 28.65
N TYR A 430 -2.02 -4.63 27.82
CA TYR A 430 -0.97 -5.56 27.35
C TYR A 430 -0.95 -5.59 25.85
N LEU A 431 0.24 -5.49 25.25
CA LEU A 431 0.43 -5.72 23.83
C LEU A 431 0.47 -7.23 23.60
N VAL A 432 -0.49 -7.73 22.80
CA VAL A 432 -0.56 -9.15 22.46
C VAL A 432 0.23 -9.40 21.19
N CYS A 433 1.18 -10.31 21.24
CA CYS A 433 2.06 -10.65 20.13
C CYS A 433 1.95 -12.14 19.78
N VAL A 434 2.33 -12.49 18.56
CA VAL A 434 2.67 -13.84 18.12
C VAL A 434 4.13 -13.85 17.68
N ASP A 435 4.95 -14.69 18.31
CA ASP A 435 6.41 -14.77 18.07
C ASP A 435 7.10 -13.38 18.05
N GLY A 436 6.67 -12.49 18.96
CA GLY A 436 7.17 -11.14 19.05
C GLY A 436 6.54 -10.12 18.09
N TYR A 437 5.62 -10.52 17.19
CA TYR A 437 4.95 -9.63 16.26
C TYR A 437 3.57 -9.21 16.80
N PRO A 438 3.31 -7.88 16.97
CA PRO A 438 2.07 -7.40 17.54
C PRO A 438 0.84 -7.77 16.71
N LEU A 439 -0.19 -8.26 17.42
CA LEU A 439 -1.54 -8.51 16.91
C LEU A 439 -2.51 -7.41 17.33
N GLY A 440 -2.36 -6.86 18.55
CA GLY A 440 -3.25 -5.84 19.09
C GLY A 440 -3.17 -5.74 20.60
N TRP A 441 -4.24 -5.23 21.22
CA TRP A 441 -4.30 -4.99 22.64
C TRP A 441 -5.18 -6.00 23.40
N GLY A 442 -4.80 -6.27 24.63
CA GLY A 442 -5.64 -6.90 25.65
C GLY A 442 -5.67 -6.06 26.92
N LYS A 443 -6.73 -6.19 27.70
CA LYS A 443 -6.81 -5.57 29.04
C LYS A 443 -6.81 -6.67 30.09
N LEU A 444 -5.73 -6.73 30.84
CA LEU A 444 -5.50 -7.76 31.84
C LEU A 444 -6.10 -7.38 33.19
N ALA A 445 -6.71 -8.36 33.87
CA ALA A 445 -7.11 -8.30 35.24
C ALA A 445 -7.21 -9.73 35.82
N ASN A 446 -6.52 -10.01 36.94
CA ASN A 446 -6.57 -11.29 37.65
C ASN A 446 -6.29 -12.51 36.73
N GLY A 447 -5.20 -12.50 35.95
CA GLY A 447 -4.83 -13.57 35.02
C GLY A 447 -5.70 -13.67 33.76
N THR A 448 -6.78 -12.91 33.67
CA THR A 448 -7.73 -12.94 32.54
C THR A 448 -7.49 -11.75 31.63
N LEU A 449 -7.16 -12.00 30.37
CA LEU A 449 -6.94 -11.01 29.32
C LEU A 449 -8.23 -10.76 28.51
N LYS A 450 -8.91 -9.65 28.80
CA LYS A 450 -10.04 -9.22 28.01
C LYS A 450 -9.57 -8.74 26.63
N ASN A 451 -10.00 -9.42 25.60
CA ASN A 451 -9.64 -9.13 24.22
C ASN A 451 -10.13 -7.75 23.76
N LYS A 452 -9.22 -7.00 23.09
CA LYS A 452 -9.50 -5.67 22.53
C LYS A 452 -9.27 -5.61 21.02
N TYR A 453 -9.06 -6.77 20.38
CA TYR A 453 -8.93 -6.87 18.94
C TYR A 453 -10.19 -6.38 18.23
N LEU A 454 -10.02 -5.57 17.17
CA LEU A 454 -11.14 -4.93 16.49
C LEU A 454 -12.12 -5.96 15.89
N PRO A 455 -13.43 -5.86 16.15
CA PRO A 455 -14.42 -6.79 15.61
C PRO A 455 -14.37 -6.94 14.09
N GLY A 456 -14.14 -5.84 13.35
CA GLY A 456 -14.05 -5.85 11.90
C GLY A 456 -12.75 -6.47 11.33
N TRP A 457 -11.80 -6.86 12.19
CA TRP A 457 -10.54 -7.49 11.78
C TRP A 457 -10.48 -8.97 12.16
N ARG A 458 -11.46 -9.46 12.93
CA ARG A 458 -11.46 -10.82 13.46
C ARG A 458 -11.40 -11.88 12.39
N LEU A 459 -10.74 -12.98 12.71
CA LEU A 459 -10.73 -14.19 11.91
C LEU A 459 -12.16 -14.76 11.90
N ASN A 460 -12.76 -14.79 10.72
CA ASN A 460 -14.02 -15.48 10.51
C ASN A 460 -13.77 -16.99 10.44
N SER A 461 -14.62 -17.74 11.10
CA SER A 461 -14.60 -19.20 11.14
C SER A 461 -14.73 -19.83 9.76
#